data_24df708da0181f6b1dcc38ea1ffb1571
#
_entry.id   24df708da0181f6b1dcc38ea1ffb1571
#
_cell.length_a   1.000
_cell.length_b   1.000
_cell.length_c   1.000
_cell.angle_alpha   90.00
_cell.angle_beta   90.00
_cell.angle_gamma   90.00
#
_symmetry.space_group_name_H-M   'P 1'
#
loop_
_entity.id
_entity.type
_entity.pdbx_description
1 polymer ?
#
loop_
_entity_poly.entity_id
_entity_poly.type
_entity_poly.pdbx_seq_one_letter_code
_entity_poly.pdbx_strand_id
1 'polypeptide(L)'
;MKAFGLTGVVHWKLDTWVIWELTRSSRSRSTDRSGRRSGAKQGRQRAKHVTDVTNASRTMLMDLSTQQWDEELCKIWDIPMSLLPEIVSSSEVIGRVRRSGPVQGVPIAGILGDQQAAAFGQACLEPGDAKSTYGTGSFLLLNTGDEPQRSKHGLITTIAYQLGNQPPKYALEGSIAVTGSLVQWLSDSLGFFNSADEIEPLARSVADNGGCYVVPAFSGLLAPRWRPEARGVITGLTRYVTKAHIARAALEATAFQTREVVEAMNADSGVPLTSLKADGGMVENNLLMQFQADQLVVSVTIPKITETTCLGAAYAAGLAVGFFRDEEEIRRLWQEEHTFTPRASEEERDELYRMWNKAVERTFDWDTKA
;
A
#
# COMPACT_ATOMS: atom_id res chain seq x y z
N MET A 1 -21.93 9.50 -7.40
CA MET A 1 -21.89 8.04 -7.40
C MET A 1 -21.41 7.44 -8.73
N LYS A 2 -20.38 7.95 -9.40
CA LYS A 2 -19.88 7.43 -10.69
C LYS A 2 -18.34 7.53 -10.91
N ALA A 3 -17.54 7.88 -9.93
CA ALA A 3 -16.10 8.05 -10.11
C ALA A 3 -15.19 7.16 -9.25
N PHE A 4 -15.71 6.46 -8.24
CA PHE A 4 -14.88 5.68 -7.32
C PHE A 4 -14.80 4.16 -7.61
N GLY A 5 -15.53 3.66 -8.60
CA GLY A 5 -15.59 2.23 -8.94
C GLY A 5 -14.55 1.74 -9.95
N LEU A 6 -13.79 2.61 -10.60
CA LEU A 6 -12.98 2.20 -11.77
C LEU A 6 -11.50 1.94 -11.49
N THR A 7 -10.91 2.56 -10.47
CA THR A 7 -9.48 2.39 -10.18
C THR A 7 -9.14 1.04 -9.55
N GLY A 8 -9.97 0.54 -8.63
CA GLY A 8 -9.78 -0.79 -8.04
C GLY A 8 -10.01 -1.93 -9.04
N VAL A 9 -10.99 -1.78 -9.94
CA VAL A 9 -11.31 -2.76 -10.97
C VAL A 9 -10.25 -2.81 -12.09
N VAL A 10 -9.60 -1.69 -12.39
CA VAL A 10 -8.54 -1.62 -13.42
C VAL A 10 -7.23 -2.26 -12.90
N HIS A 11 -6.89 -2.07 -11.62
CA HIS A 11 -5.72 -2.75 -11.02
C HIS A 11 -5.96 -4.27 -10.94
N TRP A 12 -7.14 -4.68 -10.51
CA TRP A 12 -7.52 -6.10 -10.44
C TRP A 12 -7.46 -6.80 -11.81
N LYS A 13 -7.76 -6.09 -12.89
CA LYS A 13 -7.63 -6.61 -14.26
C LYS A 13 -6.18 -6.83 -14.71
N LEU A 14 -5.23 -6.03 -14.23
CA LEU A 14 -3.82 -6.14 -14.62
C LEU A 14 -3.13 -7.31 -13.90
N ASP A 15 -3.33 -7.48 -12.60
CA ASP A 15 -2.64 -8.50 -11.81
C ASP A 15 -3.18 -9.91 -12.11
N THR A 16 -4.50 -10.07 -12.27
CA THR A 16 -5.10 -11.35 -12.75
C THR A 16 -4.75 -11.65 -14.20
N TRP A 17 -4.50 -10.65 -15.03
CA TRP A 17 -4.15 -10.81 -16.44
C TRP A 17 -2.76 -11.42 -16.62
N VAL A 18 -1.79 -11.03 -15.83
CA VAL A 18 -0.41 -11.55 -15.90
C VAL A 18 -0.37 -13.05 -15.57
N ILE A 19 -1.11 -13.50 -14.55
CA ILE A 19 -1.19 -14.93 -14.18
C ILE A 19 -1.97 -15.73 -15.23
N TRP A 20 -3.04 -15.17 -15.81
CA TRP A 20 -3.85 -15.81 -16.83
C TRP A 20 -3.11 -15.96 -18.17
N GLU A 21 -2.30 -14.99 -18.58
CA GLU A 21 -1.44 -15.09 -19.78
C GLU A 21 -0.30 -16.11 -19.59
N LEU A 22 0.28 -16.22 -18.42
CA LEU A 22 1.29 -17.24 -18.10
C LEU A 22 0.70 -18.67 -18.13
N THR A 23 -0.60 -18.81 -17.87
CA THR A 23 -1.31 -20.09 -17.92
C THR A 23 -1.99 -20.37 -19.27
N ARG A 24 -2.21 -19.35 -20.10
CA ARG A 24 -2.87 -19.45 -21.41
C ARG A 24 -1.87 -19.89 -22.49
N SER A 25 -1.41 -21.13 -22.43
CA SER A 25 -0.59 -21.72 -23.52
C SER A 25 -1.45 -22.24 -24.64
N SER A 26 -1.33 -21.58 -25.80
CA SER A 26 -1.49 -22.08 -27.15
C SER A 26 -2.74 -22.90 -27.48
N ARG A 27 -3.78 -22.24 -27.98
CA ARG A 27 -4.57 -22.80 -29.06
C ARG A 27 -3.82 -22.62 -30.40
N SER A 28 -2.81 -23.41 -30.68
CA SER A 28 -2.41 -23.63 -32.06
C SER A 28 -3.27 -24.73 -32.63
N ARG A 29 -4.14 -24.39 -33.56
CA ARG A 29 -4.77 -25.37 -34.46
C ARG A 29 -3.69 -25.89 -35.40
N SER A 30 -3.08 -27.01 -35.10
CA SER A 30 -2.46 -27.83 -36.13
C SER A 30 -3.47 -28.87 -36.57
N THR A 31 -4.04 -28.67 -37.73
CA THR A 31 -4.72 -29.73 -38.47
C THR A 31 -3.65 -30.61 -39.09
N ASP A 32 -3.37 -31.74 -38.46
CA ASP A 32 -2.63 -32.82 -39.16
C ASP A 32 -3.64 -33.78 -39.79
N ARG A 33 -3.51 -33.95 -41.08
CA ARG A 33 -4.27 -34.90 -41.92
C ARG A 33 -3.57 -36.24 -41.88
N SER A 34 -3.59 -36.96 -40.78
CA SER A 34 -3.33 -38.40 -40.82
C SER A 34 -4.01 -39.07 -39.62
N GLY A 35 -5.07 -39.78 -39.90
CA GLY A 35 -5.83 -40.53 -38.92
C GLY A 35 -5.08 -41.77 -38.41
N ARG A 36 -4.38 -41.64 -37.30
CA ARG A 36 -4.03 -42.76 -36.43
C ARG A 36 -4.24 -42.35 -34.96
N ARG A 37 -5.29 -42.93 -34.37
CA ARG A 37 -5.49 -42.89 -32.91
C ARG A 37 -4.55 -43.89 -32.28
N SER A 38 -3.53 -43.44 -31.62
CA SER A 38 -2.81 -44.23 -30.62
C SER A 38 -2.22 -43.29 -29.55
N GLY A 39 -2.43 -43.62 -28.31
CA GLY A 39 -1.67 -43.07 -27.22
C GLY A 39 -2.48 -42.26 -26.21
N ALA A 40 -2.45 -42.74 -25.01
CA ALA A 40 -2.93 -42.23 -23.75
C ALA A 40 -3.31 -40.73 -23.71
N LYS A 41 -4.53 -40.43 -23.36
CA LYS A 41 -4.99 -39.12 -22.94
C LYS A 41 -4.20 -38.72 -21.68
N GLN A 42 -3.03 -38.15 -21.82
CA GLN A 42 -2.48 -37.30 -20.76
C GLN A 42 -3.51 -36.18 -20.56
N GLY A 43 -4.19 -36.21 -19.43
CA GLY A 43 -5.21 -35.24 -19.10
C GLY A 43 -4.60 -33.84 -19.25
N ARG A 44 -5.14 -33.06 -20.19
CA ARG A 44 -4.83 -31.61 -20.24
C ARG A 44 -5.26 -31.02 -18.92
N GLN A 45 -4.33 -30.88 -18.00
CA GLN A 45 -4.59 -30.08 -16.80
C GLN A 45 -5.06 -28.71 -17.28
N ARG A 46 -6.25 -28.27 -16.86
CA ARG A 46 -6.77 -26.94 -17.17
C ARG A 46 -5.88 -25.89 -16.54
N ALA A 47 -5.75 -24.72 -17.17
CA ALA A 47 -5.19 -23.54 -16.54
C ALA A 47 -6.00 -23.23 -15.26
N LYS A 48 -5.33 -22.93 -14.17
CA LYS A 48 -6.00 -22.51 -12.93
C LYS A 48 -6.39 -21.04 -13.04
N HIS A 49 -7.55 -20.71 -12.53
CA HIS A 49 -8.04 -19.35 -12.36
C HIS A 49 -8.09 -19.08 -10.86
N VAL A 50 -7.08 -18.40 -10.34
CA VAL A 50 -6.87 -18.21 -8.90
C VAL A 50 -6.54 -16.76 -8.57
N THR A 51 -6.86 -16.37 -7.36
CA THR A 51 -6.37 -15.17 -6.68
C THR A 51 -5.97 -15.57 -5.26
N ASP A 52 -5.14 -14.77 -4.58
CA ASP A 52 -4.85 -15.05 -3.19
C ASP A 52 -5.79 -14.28 -2.23
N VAL A 53 -5.76 -14.64 -0.95
CA VAL A 53 -6.58 -14.03 0.10
C VAL A 53 -6.35 -12.52 0.23
N THR A 54 -5.13 -12.03 -0.02
CA THR A 54 -4.82 -10.60 0.11
C THR A 54 -5.47 -9.79 -1.00
N ASN A 55 -5.38 -10.25 -2.25
CA ASN A 55 -6.09 -9.63 -3.38
C ASN A 55 -7.61 -9.78 -3.24
N ALA A 56 -8.09 -10.96 -2.85
CA ALA A 56 -9.52 -11.19 -2.63
C ALA A 56 -10.11 -10.25 -1.58
N SER A 57 -9.39 -9.99 -0.49
CA SER A 57 -9.82 -9.07 0.58
C SER A 57 -9.98 -7.61 0.13
N ARG A 58 -9.44 -7.24 -1.05
CA ARG A 58 -9.54 -5.89 -1.61
C ARG A 58 -10.71 -5.71 -2.58
N THR A 59 -11.43 -6.78 -2.90
CA THR A 59 -12.51 -6.75 -3.89
C THR A 59 -13.86 -6.25 -3.35
N MET A 60 -14.02 -6.19 -2.04
CA MET A 60 -15.31 -6.00 -1.35
C MET A 60 -16.33 -7.13 -1.63
N LEU A 61 -15.86 -8.29 -2.09
CA LEU A 61 -16.70 -9.45 -2.38
C LEU A 61 -16.36 -10.66 -1.52
N MET A 62 -15.24 -10.62 -0.78
CA MET A 62 -14.81 -11.70 0.11
C MET A 62 -15.21 -11.39 1.55
N ASP A 63 -15.80 -12.36 2.23
CA ASP A 63 -15.97 -12.34 3.68
C ASP A 63 -14.61 -12.62 4.34
N LEU A 64 -14.14 -11.66 5.14
CA LEU A 64 -12.84 -11.75 5.83
C LEU A 64 -12.77 -12.87 6.87
N SER A 65 -13.91 -13.25 7.46
CA SER A 65 -13.99 -14.28 8.51
C SER A 65 -13.91 -15.68 7.92
N THR A 66 -14.61 -15.90 6.80
CA THR A 66 -14.67 -17.22 6.14
C THR A 66 -13.62 -17.38 5.05
N GLN A 67 -13.02 -16.27 4.56
CA GLN A 67 -12.10 -16.20 3.43
C GLN A 67 -12.72 -16.78 2.14
N GLN A 68 -14.03 -16.69 2.01
CA GLN A 68 -14.78 -17.12 0.83
C GLN A 68 -15.48 -15.94 0.17
N TRP A 69 -15.80 -16.08 -1.11
CA TRP A 69 -16.64 -15.12 -1.80
C TRP A 69 -18.01 -15.07 -1.15
N ASP A 70 -18.48 -13.86 -0.86
CA ASP A 70 -19.79 -13.61 -0.27
C ASP A 70 -20.87 -13.60 -1.37
N GLU A 71 -21.78 -14.58 -1.30
CA GLU A 71 -22.86 -14.74 -2.31
C GLU A 71 -23.84 -13.57 -2.29
N GLU A 72 -24.10 -12.97 -1.12
CA GLU A 72 -25.01 -11.83 -0.97
C GLU A 72 -24.40 -10.57 -1.61
N LEU A 73 -23.14 -10.28 -1.32
CA LEU A 73 -22.42 -9.16 -1.94
C LEU A 73 -22.31 -9.34 -3.45
N CYS A 74 -21.98 -10.53 -3.91
CA CYS A 74 -21.94 -10.84 -5.35
C CYS A 74 -23.29 -10.61 -6.01
N LYS A 75 -24.39 -11.01 -5.36
CA LYS A 75 -25.75 -10.77 -5.85
C LYS A 75 -26.12 -9.29 -5.89
N ILE A 76 -25.76 -8.51 -4.85
CA ILE A 76 -25.99 -7.05 -4.80
C ILE A 76 -25.32 -6.35 -5.98
N TRP A 77 -24.11 -6.78 -6.35
CA TRP A 77 -23.32 -6.19 -7.44
C TRP A 77 -23.58 -6.83 -8.80
N ASP A 78 -24.51 -7.79 -8.89
CA ASP A 78 -24.82 -8.58 -10.11
C ASP A 78 -23.57 -9.26 -10.71
N ILE A 79 -22.75 -9.83 -9.84
CA ILE A 79 -21.52 -10.55 -10.23
C ILE A 79 -21.76 -12.06 -10.11
N PRO A 80 -21.75 -12.80 -11.23
CA PRO A 80 -21.91 -14.25 -11.18
C PRO A 80 -20.74 -14.92 -10.46
N MET A 81 -21.01 -15.77 -9.46
CA MET A 81 -20.00 -16.54 -8.71
C MET A 81 -19.08 -17.35 -9.62
N SER A 82 -19.59 -17.82 -10.78
CA SER A 82 -18.81 -18.58 -11.76
C SER A 82 -17.69 -17.81 -12.46
N LEU A 83 -17.67 -16.47 -12.34
CA LEU A 83 -16.62 -15.61 -12.86
C LEU A 83 -15.48 -15.41 -11.86
N LEU A 84 -15.72 -15.70 -10.58
CA LEU A 84 -14.73 -15.46 -9.53
C LEU A 84 -13.66 -16.56 -9.53
N PRO A 85 -12.39 -16.20 -9.30
CA PRO A 85 -11.30 -17.16 -9.18
C PRO A 85 -11.41 -17.97 -7.88
N GLU A 86 -10.75 -19.11 -7.82
CA GLU A 86 -10.49 -19.81 -6.56
C GLU A 86 -9.58 -18.96 -5.68
N ILE A 87 -9.94 -18.78 -4.41
CA ILE A 87 -9.11 -18.08 -3.43
C ILE A 87 -8.09 -19.07 -2.86
N VAL A 88 -6.81 -18.71 -2.94
CA VAL A 88 -5.68 -19.51 -2.46
C VAL A 88 -4.89 -18.74 -1.41
N SER A 89 -3.98 -19.44 -0.71
CA SER A 89 -3.02 -18.80 0.20
C SER A 89 -2.05 -17.89 -0.54
N SER A 90 -1.51 -16.89 0.16
CA SER A 90 -0.46 -16.03 -0.38
C SER A 90 0.86 -16.78 -0.65
N SER A 91 1.06 -17.90 0.04
CA SER A 91 2.28 -18.72 -0.02
C SER A 91 1.92 -20.20 -0.09
N GLU A 92 1.68 -20.70 -1.32
CA GLU A 92 1.47 -22.12 -1.60
C GLU A 92 1.83 -22.46 -3.04
N VAL A 93 2.13 -23.71 -3.34
CA VAL A 93 2.42 -24.15 -4.71
C VAL A 93 1.11 -24.27 -5.50
N ILE A 94 0.76 -23.23 -6.23
CA ILE A 94 -0.46 -23.12 -7.02
C ILE A 94 -0.39 -23.96 -8.29
N GLY A 95 0.78 -23.96 -8.95
CA GLY A 95 1.00 -24.65 -10.20
C GLY A 95 2.45 -24.57 -10.66
N ARG A 96 2.68 -24.92 -11.92
CA ARG A 96 4.01 -24.85 -12.54
C ARG A 96 3.94 -24.21 -13.91
N VAL A 97 4.97 -23.44 -14.25
CA VAL A 97 5.09 -22.78 -15.54
C VAL A 97 5.13 -23.84 -16.66
N ARG A 98 4.19 -23.76 -17.60
CA ARG A 98 4.06 -24.73 -18.72
C ARG A 98 4.76 -24.28 -20.00
N ARG A 99 4.92 -22.96 -20.17
CA ARG A 99 5.53 -22.41 -21.39
C ARG A 99 6.96 -22.93 -21.53
N SER A 100 7.32 -23.38 -22.71
CA SER A 100 8.71 -23.76 -23.03
C SER A 100 9.63 -22.54 -22.86
N GLY A 101 10.77 -22.74 -22.25
CA GLY A 101 11.75 -21.68 -21.96
C GLY A 101 12.51 -21.94 -20.66
N PRO A 102 13.38 -21.03 -20.25
CA PRO A 102 14.28 -21.22 -19.10
C PRO A 102 13.55 -21.43 -17.76
N VAL A 103 12.30 -20.98 -17.65
CA VAL A 103 11.48 -21.12 -16.42
C VAL A 103 10.44 -22.24 -16.50
N GLN A 104 10.51 -23.11 -17.51
CA GLN A 104 9.57 -24.26 -17.62
C GLN A 104 9.70 -25.17 -16.41
N GLY A 105 8.56 -25.54 -15.83
CA GLY A 105 8.50 -26.42 -14.66
C GLY A 105 8.73 -25.72 -13.32
N VAL A 106 9.14 -24.45 -13.32
CA VAL A 106 9.29 -23.66 -12.09
C VAL A 106 7.93 -23.52 -11.41
N PRO A 107 7.82 -23.76 -10.09
CA PRO A 107 6.58 -23.57 -9.34
C PRO A 107 6.17 -22.08 -9.31
N ILE A 108 4.86 -21.84 -9.43
CA ILE A 108 4.24 -20.56 -9.11
C ILE A 108 3.72 -20.75 -7.69
N ALA A 109 4.29 -20.01 -6.73
CA ALA A 109 4.13 -20.34 -5.33
C ALA A 109 3.94 -19.14 -4.39
N GLY A 110 3.87 -17.92 -4.92
CA GLY A 110 3.61 -16.69 -4.16
C GLY A 110 2.73 -15.75 -4.95
N ILE A 111 1.65 -15.29 -4.34
CA ILE A 111 0.75 -14.25 -4.86
C ILE A 111 0.35 -13.37 -3.69
N LEU A 112 0.53 -12.06 -3.81
CA LEU A 112 0.08 -11.07 -2.84
C LEU A 112 -0.36 -9.80 -3.58
N GLY A 113 -1.26 -9.03 -2.98
CA GLY A 113 -1.48 -7.64 -3.36
C GLY A 113 -0.19 -6.82 -3.14
N ASP A 114 0.03 -5.77 -3.93
CA ASP A 114 1.27 -4.99 -3.92
C ASP A 114 1.60 -4.43 -2.53
N GLN A 115 0.61 -3.88 -1.82
CA GLN A 115 0.79 -3.30 -0.49
C GLN A 115 1.11 -4.37 0.56
N GLN A 116 0.45 -5.53 0.48
CA GLN A 116 0.69 -6.68 1.33
C GLN A 116 2.06 -7.32 1.04
N ALA A 117 2.42 -7.43 -0.23
CA ALA A 117 3.74 -7.88 -0.64
C ALA A 117 4.84 -6.95 -0.10
N ALA A 118 4.65 -5.63 -0.19
CA ALA A 118 5.60 -4.67 0.37
C ALA A 118 5.73 -4.83 1.89
N ALA A 119 4.62 -4.99 2.62
CA ALA A 119 4.65 -5.22 4.07
C ALA A 119 5.39 -6.53 4.43
N PHE A 120 5.14 -7.61 3.68
CA PHE A 120 5.81 -8.89 3.87
C PHE A 120 7.31 -8.80 3.53
N GLY A 121 7.67 -8.10 2.45
CA GLY A 121 9.06 -7.82 2.05
C GLY A 121 9.82 -6.94 3.03
N GLN A 122 9.11 -6.07 3.73
CA GLN A 122 9.59 -5.27 4.84
C GLN A 122 9.66 -6.06 6.16
N ALA A 123 9.34 -7.36 6.15
CA ALA A 123 9.24 -8.17 7.35
C ALA A 123 8.35 -7.53 8.46
N CYS A 124 7.19 -6.96 8.08
CA CYS A 124 6.16 -6.49 9.00
C CYS A 124 5.31 -7.67 9.47
N LEU A 125 5.89 -8.53 10.31
CA LEU A 125 5.36 -9.84 10.64
C LEU A 125 4.67 -9.89 12.01
N GLU A 126 4.97 -8.93 12.89
CA GLU A 126 4.38 -8.85 14.23
C GLU A 126 3.28 -7.80 14.32
N PRO A 127 2.30 -7.98 15.23
CA PRO A 127 1.34 -6.93 15.53
C PRO A 127 2.04 -5.64 15.98
N GLY A 128 1.67 -4.51 15.39
CA GLY A 128 2.32 -3.22 15.64
C GLY A 128 3.43 -2.86 14.65
N ASP A 129 3.89 -3.82 13.84
CA ASP A 129 4.75 -3.51 12.69
C ASP A 129 3.92 -2.84 11.58
N ALA A 130 4.45 -1.78 11.02
CA ALA A 130 3.81 -1.12 9.89
C ALA A 130 4.80 -0.77 8.80
N LYS A 131 4.28 -0.73 7.58
CA LYS A 131 4.99 -0.15 6.44
C LYS A 131 4.24 1.06 5.90
N SER A 132 4.98 2.01 5.32
CA SER A 132 4.41 3.08 4.50
C SER A 132 5.21 3.21 3.21
N THR A 133 4.51 3.11 2.09
CA THR A 133 5.11 3.38 0.77
C THR A 133 4.78 4.81 0.37
N TYR A 134 5.80 5.66 0.26
CA TYR A 134 5.69 7.07 -0.09
C TYR A 134 5.92 7.28 -1.59
N GLY A 135 4.84 7.22 -2.36
CA GLY A 135 4.81 7.44 -3.81
C GLY A 135 4.06 8.71 -4.20
N THR A 136 3.27 8.66 -5.27
CA THR A 136 2.33 9.73 -5.69
C THR A 136 1.36 10.08 -4.57
N GLY A 137 0.75 9.06 -3.96
CA GLY A 137 0.14 9.04 -2.64
C GLY A 137 0.93 8.13 -1.72
N SER A 138 0.47 7.96 -0.48
CA SER A 138 1.08 7.03 0.47
C SER A 138 0.08 5.99 0.95
N PHE A 139 0.59 4.77 1.15
CA PHE A 139 -0.20 3.63 1.60
C PHE A 139 0.43 3.01 2.83
N LEU A 140 -0.29 3.10 3.95
CA LEU A 140 0.13 2.53 5.22
C LEU A 140 -0.58 1.21 5.44
N LEU A 141 0.16 0.22 5.92
CA LEU A 141 -0.37 -1.08 6.34
C LEU A 141 0.19 -1.39 7.73
N LEU A 142 -0.71 -1.49 8.71
CA LEU A 142 -0.39 -1.89 10.10
C LEU A 142 -0.82 -3.34 10.31
N ASN A 143 0.10 -4.22 10.66
CA ASN A 143 -0.20 -5.59 11.08
C ASN A 143 -0.97 -5.56 12.41
N THR A 144 -2.18 -6.13 12.43
CA THR A 144 -3.05 -6.18 13.60
C THR A 144 -3.12 -7.57 14.23
N GLY A 145 -2.42 -8.57 13.68
CA GLY A 145 -2.34 -9.93 14.21
C GLY A 145 -3.41 -10.87 13.68
N ASP A 146 -3.92 -11.73 14.58
CA ASP A 146 -4.73 -12.89 14.21
C ASP A 146 -6.23 -12.61 14.04
N GLU A 147 -6.69 -11.43 14.43
CA GLU A 147 -8.11 -11.08 14.42
C GLU A 147 -8.39 -9.86 13.54
N PRO A 148 -9.46 -9.88 12.72
CA PRO A 148 -9.83 -8.75 11.90
C PRO A 148 -10.35 -7.59 12.75
N GLN A 149 -9.70 -6.43 12.69
CA GLN A 149 -10.10 -5.23 13.40
C GLN A 149 -11.05 -4.38 12.54
N ARG A 150 -12.29 -4.17 13.00
CA ARG A 150 -13.23 -3.29 12.31
C ARG A 150 -12.94 -1.84 12.61
N SER A 151 -12.56 -1.09 11.59
CA SER A 151 -12.32 0.34 11.73
C SER A 151 -13.60 1.13 11.98
N LYS A 152 -13.51 2.09 12.93
CA LYS A 152 -14.54 3.11 13.20
C LYS A 152 -14.18 4.46 12.56
N HIS A 153 -12.93 4.59 12.10
CA HIS A 153 -12.41 5.82 11.47
C HIS A 153 -12.30 5.69 9.94
N GLY A 154 -12.92 4.64 9.36
CA GLY A 154 -13.00 4.47 7.91
C GLY A 154 -11.70 3.95 7.26
N LEU A 155 -10.84 3.32 8.05
CA LEU A 155 -9.71 2.56 7.52
C LEU A 155 -10.20 1.24 6.91
N ILE A 156 -9.38 0.62 6.10
CA ILE A 156 -9.73 -0.63 5.44
C ILE A 156 -9.16 -1.80 6.23
N THR A 157 -10.04 -2.71 6.68
CA THR A 157 -9.62 -4.00 7.22
C THR A 157 -9.31 -4.93 6.05
N THR A 158 -8.14 -5.56 6.08
CA THR A 158 -7.66 -6.43 4.99
C THR A 158 -6.88 -7.60 5.56
N ILE A 159 -6.60 -8.61 4.73
CA ILE A 159 -5.65 -9.67 5.07
C ILE A 159 -4.25 -9.19 4.73
N ALA A 160 -3.32 -9.30 5.69
CA ALA A 160 -1.91 -8.98 5.51
C ALA A 160 -1.20 -10.06 4.69
N TYR A 161 -1.38 -11.33 5.05
CA TYR A 161 -0.89 -12.51 4.34
C TYR A 161 -1.46 -13.80 4.93
N GLN A 162 -1.32 -14.89 4.19
CA GLN A 162 -1.58 -16.25 4.67
C GLN A 162 -0.48 -17.18 4.15
N LEU A 163 0.04 -18.05 5.02
CA LEU A 163 1.10 -19.02 4.70
C LEU A 163 0.54 -20.45 4.70
N GLY A 164 0.37 -21.01 3.52
CA GLY A 164 -0.21 -22.36 3.36
C GLY A 164 -1.57 -22.48 4.05
N ASN A 165 -1.69 -23.44 4.94
CA ASN A 165 -2.92 -23.72 5.69
C ASN A 165 -2.97 -23.03 7.08
N GLN A 166 -2.06 -22.10 7.37
CA GLN A 166 -2.09 -21.36 8.62
C GLN A 166 -3.23 -20.35 8.63
N PRO A 167 -3.72 -19.92 9.82
CA PRO A 167 -4.64 -18.80 9.92
C PRO A 167 -4.05 -17.54 9.24
N PRO A 168 -4.87 -16.69 8.62
CA PRO A 168 -4.39 -15.46 8.04
C PRO A 168 -3.94 -14.47 9.11
N LYS A 169 -3.04 -13.57 8.75
CA LYS A 169 -2.76 -12.36 9.51
C LYS A 169 -3.53 -11.20 8.92
N TYR A 170 -4.03 -10.33 9.79
CA TYR A 170 -4.86 -9.18 9.40
C TYR A 170 -4.08 -7.87 9.48
N ALA A 171 -4.57 -6.87 8.77
CA ALA A 171 -4.02 -5.53 8.81
C ALA A 171 -5.12 -4.47 8.70
N LEU A 172 -4.81 -3.27 9.20
CA LEU A 172 -5.51 -2.05 8.84
C LEU A 172 -4.71 -1.29 7.78
N GLU A 173 -5.43 -0.82 6.75
CA GLU A 173 -4.84 0.00 5.70
C GLU A 173 -5.42 1.39 5.71
N GLY A 174 -4.55 2.39 5.61
CA GLY A 174 -4.90 3.78 5.39
C GLY A 174 -4.17 4.35 4.19
N SER A 175 -4.89 5.17 3.41
CA SER A 175 -4.37 5.76 2.18
C SER A 175 -4.35 7.28 2.28
N ILE A 176 -3.27 7.89 1.82
CA ILE A 176 -3.09 9.33 1.67
C ILE A 176 -3.01 9.61 0.17
N ALA A 177 -3.99 10.35 -0.36
CA ALA A 177 -4.11 10.53 -1.80
C ALA A 177 -2.98 11.37 -2.41
N VAL A 178 -2.46 12.33 -1.65
CA VAL A 178 -1.54 13.35 -2.16
C VAL A 178 -0.32 13.48 -1.26
N THR A 179 0.81 12.95 -1.71
CA THR A 179 2.14 13.09 -1.07
C THR A 179 3.18 13.50 -2.10
N GLY A 180 3.77 12.59 -2.85
CA GLY A 180 4.72 12.93 -3.93
C GLY A 180 4.09 13.76 -5.04
N SER A 181 2.80 13.60 -5.30
CA SER A 181 2.06 14.45 -6.24
C SER A 181 1.97 15.92 -5.80
N LEU A 182 2.05 16.23 -4.50
CA LEU A 182 2.20 17.61 -4.01
C LEU A 182 3.55 18.20 -4.42
N VAL A 183 4.62 17.43 -4.27
CA VAL A 183 5.97 17.83 -4.70
C VAL A 183 6.00 18.09 -6.20
N GLN A 184 5.42 17.17 -6.96
CA GLN A 184 5.26 17.31 -8.40
C GLN A 184 4.47 18.58 -8.79
N TRP A 185 3.36 18.86 -8.10
CA TRP A 185 2.56 20.04 -8.34
C TRP A 185 3.31 21.34 -8.06
N LEU A 186 4.14 21.39 -7.00
CA LEU A 186 4.99 22.54 -6.69
C LEU A 186 6.04 22.79 -7.77
N SER A 187 6.60 21.71 -8.38
CA SER A 187 7.52 21.80 -9.52
C SER A 187 6.80 22.19 -10.80
N ASP A 188 5.89 21.33 -11.27
CA ASP A 188 5.34 21.40 -12.62
C ASP A 188 4.35 22.53 -12.82
N SER A 189 3.57 22.86 -11.79
CA SER A 189 2.51 23.87 -11.87
C SER A 189 2.92 25.23 -11.32
N LEU A 190 3.73 25.24 -10.23
CA LEU A 190 4.13 26.50 -9.57
C LEU A 190 5.57 26.90 -9.87
N GLY A 191 6.38 26.03 -10.47
CA GLY A 191 7.76 26.35 -10.86
C GLY A 191 8.68 26.68 -9.67
N PHE A 192 8.48 26.05 -8.52
CA PHE A 192 9.29 26.33 -7.32
C PHE A 192 10.71 25.81 -7.48
N PHE A 193 10.86 24.72 -8.20
CA PHE A 193 12.13 24.03 -8.51
C PHE A 193 11.97 23.23 -9.80
N ASN A 194 13.07 22.69 -10.35
CA ASN A 194 13.07 22.01 -11.65
C ASN A 194 12.92 20.48 -11.52
N SER A 195 13.29 19.91 -10.38
CA SER A 195 13.22 18.47 -10.11
C SER A 195 12.85 18.21 -8.65
N ALA A 196 12.24 17.04 -8.38
CA ALA A 196 11.73 16.70 -7.05
C ALA A 196 12.80 16.64 -5.95
N ASP A 197 14.03 16.34 -6.30
CA ASP A 197 15.17 16.30 -5.37
C ASP A 197 15.60 17.69 -4.88
N GLU A 198 15.24 18.76 -5.58
CA GLU A 198 15.52 20.13 -5.15
C GLU A 198 14.62 20.60 -3.99
N ILE A 199 13.53 19.89 -3.67
CA ILE A 199 12.62 20.32 -2.59
C ILE A 199 13.30 20.29 -1.21
N GLU A 200 14.10 19.26 -0.92
CA GLU A 200 14.77 19.16 0.38
C GLU A 200 15.79 20.28 0.61
N PRO A 201 16.74 20.57 -0.30
CA PRO A 201 17.62 21.72 -0.15
C PRO A 201 16.88 23.04 0.00
N LEU A 202 15.78 23.24 -0.77
CA LEU A 202 14.95 24.43 -0.65
C LEU A 202 14.30 24.53 0.73
N ALA A 203 13.67 23.44 1.21
CA ALA A 203 13.02 23.40 2.52
C ALA A 203 14.02 23.55 3.69
N ARG A 204 15.24 23.04 3.54
CA ARG A 204 16.33 23.19 4.53
C ARG A 204 16.92 24.61 4.59
N SER A 205 16.67 25.46 3.58
CA SER A 205 17.15 26.85 3.59
C SER A 205 16.44 27.75 4.60
N VAL A 206 15.37 27.24 5.23
CA VAL A 206 14.62 27.90 6.31
C VAL A 206 14.58 27.02 7.54
N ALA A 207 14.47 27.66 8.73
CA ALA A 207 14.50 26.94 10.00
C ALA A 207 13.21 26.13 10.24
N ASP A 208 12.07 26.68 9.82
CA ASP A 208 10.73 26.14 10.02
C ASP A 208 9.81 26.49 8.84
N ASN A 209 8.52 26.19 8.96
CA ASN A 209 7.51 26.52 7.93
C ASN A 209 7.03 27.99 7.97
N GLY A 210 7.55 28.84 8.85
CA GLY A 210 7.15 30.24 9.00
C GLY A 210 5.70 30.44 9.43
N GLY A 211 5.08 29.45 10.05
CA GLY A 211 3.64 29.41 10.38
C GLY A 211 2.73 29.13 9.18
N CYS A 212 3.31 28.74 8.03
CA CYS A 212 2.57 28.38 6.83
C CYS A 212 2.25 26.87 6.84
N TYR A 213 1.03 26.51 6.46
CA TYR A 213 0.57 25.14 6.32
C TYR A 213 -0.04 24.91 4.95
N VAL A 214 0.29 23.77 4.34
CA VAL A 214 -0.27 23.33 3.06
C VAL A 214 -1.11 22.08 3.32
N VAL A 215 -2.40 22.15 3.04
CA VAL A 215 -3.28 20.95 3.10
C VAL A 215 -3.62 20.54 1.67
N PRO A 216 -3.09 19.41 1.17
CA PRO A 216 -3.20 19.06 -0.24
C PRO A 216 -4.48 18.26 -0.55
N ALA A 217 -5.65 18.76 -0.16
CA ALA A 217 -6.93 18.13 -0.43
C ALA A 217 -7.37 18.32 -1.90
N PHE A 218 -6.52 17.95 -2.88
CA PHE A 218 -6.78 18.18 -4.31
C PHE A 218 -8.03 17.45 -4.83
N SER A 219 -8.31 16.27 -4.26
CA SER A 219 -9.47 15.45 -4.58
C SER A 219 -10.30 15.13 -3.33
N GLY A 220 -10.31 16.04 -2.36
CA GLY A 220 -10.87 15.80 -1.03
C GLY A 220 -9.86 15.17 -0.07
N LEU A 221 -10.34 14.81 1.11
CA LEU A 221 -9.60 14.11 2.16
C LEU A 221 -10.12 12.67 2.29
N LEU A 222 -9.20 11.71 2.37
CA LEU A 222 -9.50 10.30 2.63
C LEU A 222 -9.59 10.02 4.14
N ALA A 223 -9.43 8.76 4.54
CA ALA A 223 -9.40 8.38 5.95
C ALA A 223 -8.33 9.17 6.72
N PRO A 224 -8.61 9.54 7.98
CA PRO A 224 -9.85 9.29 8.73
C PRO A 224 -10.95 10.34 8.51
N ARG A 225 -10.71 11.38 7.73
CA ARG A 225 -11.57 12.56 7.59
C ARG A 225 -12.81 12.33 6.72
N TRP A 226 -12.65 11.63 5.58
CA TRP A 226 -13.69 11.34 4.60
C TRP A 226 -14.48 12.59 4.18
N ARG A 227 -13.75 13.62 3.69
CA ARG A 227 -14.31 14.90 3.22
C ARG A 227 -14.09 15.05 1.70
N PRO A 228 -14.96 14.48 0.85
CA PRO A 228 -14.81 14.58 -0.61
C PRO A 228 -14.98 16.00 -1.13
N GLU A 229 -15.72 16.85 -0.39
CA GLU A 229 -15.95 18.26 -0.71
C GLU A 229 -14.77 19.17 -0.33
N ALA A 230 -13.81 18.72 0.47
CA ALA A 230 -12.64 19.50 0.84
C ALA A 230 -11.77 19.81 -0.39
N ARG A 231 -11.13 20.98 -0.38
CA ARG A 231 -10.13 21.39 -1.39
C ARG A 231 -8.88 21.91 -0.70
N GLY A 232 -7.74 21.78 -1.44
CA GLY A 232 -6.44 22.19 -0.93
C GLY A 232 -6.37 23.66 -0.54
N VAL A 233 -5.65 23.95 0.54
CA VAL A 233 -5.40 25.32 1.02
C VAL A 233 -3.93 25.53 1.35
N ILE A 234 -3.46 26.77 1.19
CA ILE A 234 -2.22 27.27 1.78
C ILE A 234 -2.64 28.37 2.75
N THR A 235 -2.36 28.20 4.03
CA THR A 235 -2.77 29.12 5.10
C THR A 235 -1.61 29.59 5.94
N GLY A 236 -1.79 30.64 6.76
CA GLY A 236 -0.74 31.22 7.60
C GLY A 236 0.23 32.12 6.83
N LEU A 237 -0.12 32.62 5.64
CA LEU A 237 0.74 33.47 4.82
C LEU A 237 0.93 34.85 5.44
N THR A 238 2.19 35.25 5.57
CA THR A 238 2.64 36.59 5.93
C THR A 238 3.69 37.07 4.93
N ARG A 239 4.16 38.32 5.05
CA ARG A 239 5.25 38.80 4.20
C ARG A 239 6.59 38.10 4.43
N TYR A 240 6.72 37.39 5.53
CA TYR A 240 7.91 36.57 5.87
C TYR A 240 7.95 35.26 5.08
N VAL A 241 6.80 34.70 4.74
CA VAL A 241 6.70 33.40 4.06
C VAL A 241 7.22 33.50 2.62
N THR A 242 8.16 32.62 2.29
CA THR A 242 8.77 32.48 0.97
C THR A 242 8.43 31.12 0.38
N LYS A 243 8.82 30.85 -0.88
CA LYS A 243 8.68 29.53 -1.51
C LYS A 243 9.36 28.42 -0.72
N ALA A 244 10.43 28.72 0.04
CA ALA A 244 11.13 27.75 0.88
C ALA A 244 10.27 27.29 2.07
N HIS A 245 9.55 28.22 2.70
CA HIS A 245 8.60 27.91 3.77
C HIS A 245 7.43 27.06 3.26
N ILE A 246 6.93 27.35 2.05
CA ILE A 246 5.86 26.56 1.43
C ILE A 246 6.36 25.16 1.07
N ALA A 247 7.57 25.02 0.54
CA ALA A 247 8.21 23.74 0.27
C ALA A 247 8.38 22.90 1.56
N ARG A 248 8.80 23.56 2.65
CA ARG A 248 8.89 22.95 3.98
C ARG A 248 7.52 22.47 4.46
N ALA A 249 6.50 23.33 4.41
CA ALA A 249 5.13 23.01 4.79
C ALA A 249 4.55 21.86 3.96
N ALA A 250 4.93 21.72 2.69
CA ALA A 250 4.49 20.62 1.83
C ALA A 250 5.09 19.27 2.25
N LEU A 251 6.36 19.22 2.65
CA LEU A 251 6.97 18.04 3.23
C LEU A 251 6.33 17.66 4.56
N GLU A 252 6.14 18.65 5.44
CA GLU A 252 5.52 18.47 6.75
C GLU A 252 4.06 17.98 6.62
N ALA A 253 3.32 18.43 5.60
CA ALA A 253 1.96 17.98 5.31
C ALA A 253 1.87 16.46 5.09
N THR A 254 2.88 15.87 4.45
CA THR A 254 2.95 14.42 4.26
C THR A 254 3.05 13.69 5.61
N ALA A 255 3.88 14.20 6.51
CA ALA A 255 4.05 13.60 7.83
C ALA A 255 2.82 13.79 8.73
N PHE A 256 2.16 14.94 8.68
CA PHE A 256 0.93 15.17 9.43
C PHE A 256 -0.21 14.25 8.97
N GLN A 257 -0.42 14.10 7.66
CA GLN A 257 -1.42 13.17 7.13
C GLN A 257 -1.12 11.72 7.57
N THR A 258 0.16 11.33 7.59
CA THR A 258 0.59 10.03 8.09
C THR A 258 0.26 9.88 9.58
N ARG A 259 0.49 10.90 10.40
CA ARG A 259 0.13 10.92 11.83
C ARG A 259 -1.38 10.73 12.02
N GLU A 260 -2.24 11.42 11.25
CA GLU A 260 -3.69 11.25 11.31
C GLU A 260 -4.12 9.79 11.06
N VAL A 261 -3.53 9.17 10.05
CA VAL A 261 -3.83 7.76 9.71
C VAL A 261 -3.35 6.82 10.81
N VAL A 262 -2.13 7.02 11.34
CA VAL A 262 -1.57 6.18 12.41
C VAL A 262 -2.36 6.33 13.71
N GLU A 263 -2.78 7.54 14.09
CA GLU A 263 -3.62 7.76 15.26
C GLU A 263 -4.96 7.01 15.13
N ALA A 264 -5.56 7.02 13.93
CA ALA A 264 -6.77 6.25 13.64
C ALA A 264 -6.51 4.72 13.70
N MET A 265 -5.38 4.25 13.18
CA MET A 265 -4.99 2.83 13.24
C MET A 265 -4.83 2.36 14.68
N ASN A 266 -4.11 3.11 15.49
CA ASN A 266 -3.91 2.79 16.91
C ASN A 266 -5.23 2.76 17.69
N ALA A 267 -6.12 3.74 17.44
CA ALA A 267 -7.42 3.83 18.08
C ALA A 267 -8.37 2.67 17.70
N ASP A 268 -8.33 2.23 16.43
CA ASP A 268 -9.21 1.18 15.94
C ASP A 268 -8.71 -0.22 16.29
N SER A 269 -7.40 -0.47 16.22
CA SER A 269 -6.82 -1.79 16.47
C SER A 269 -6.58 -2.07 17.95
N GLY A 270 -6.37 -1.03 18.76
CA GLY A 270 -5.82 -1.18 20.10
C GLY A 270 -4.37 -1.71 20.11
N VAL A 271 -3.75 -1.84 18.95
CA VAL A 271 -2.35 -2.26 18.76
C VAL A 271 -1.54 -1.01 18.42
N PRO A 272 -0.69 -0.50 19.33
CA PRO A 272 0.10 0.68 19.05
C PRO A 272 1.14 0.41 17.96
N LEU A 273 1.36 1.39 17.10
CA LEU A 273 2.49 1.38 16.18
C LEU A 273 3.80 1.29 16.98
N THR A 274 4.64 0.32 16.69
CA THR A 274 5.94 0.12 17.36
C THR A 274 7.10 0.63 16.52
N SER A 275 6.99 0.51 15.20
CA SER A 275 7.98 0.99 14.24
C SER A 275 7.32 1.22 12.89
N LEU A 276 7.83 2.18 12.11
CA LEU A 276 7.40 2.39 10.75
C LEU A 276 8.55 2.07 9.80
N LYS A 277 8.34 1.11 8.92
CA LYS A 277 9.26 0.83 7.82
C LYS A 277 8.77 1.57 6.58
N ALA A 278 9.64 2.39 5.99
CA ALA A 278 9.27 3.28 4.90
C ALA A 278 10.02 2.95 3.61
N ASP A 279 9.29 2.97 2.49
CA ASP A 279 9.84 2.82 1.15
C ASP A 279 9.18 3.78 0.14
N GLY A 280 9.54 3.69 -1.13
CA GLY A 280 9.08 4.59 -2.18
C GLY A 280 10.00 5.79 -2.40
N GLY A 281 9.73 6.56 -3.47
CA GLY A 281 10.68 7.60 -3.93
C GLY A 281 10.91 8.76 -2.96
N MET A 282 9.97 9.05 -2.04
CA MET A 282 10.13 10.18 -1.12
C MET A 282 10.99 9.85 0.11
N VAL A 283 11.36 8.59 0.34
CA VAL A 283 12.17 8.22 1.52
C VAL A 283 13.62 8.71 1.44
N GLU A 284 14.07 9.11 0.25
CA GLU A 284 15.37 9.75 0.03
C GLU A 284 15.44 11.14 0.70
N ASN A 285 14.28 11.75 1.00
CA ASN A 285 14.20 13.03 1.67
C ASN A 285 14.37 12.85 3.19
N ASN A 286 15.60 13.09 3.67
CA ASN A 286 15.95 12.93 5.10
C ASN A 286 15.22 13.93 6.00
N LEU A 287 14.87 15.11 5.49
CA LEU A 287 14.12 16.11 6.26
C LEU A 287 12.70 15.59 6.54
N LEU A 288 12.05 15.04 5.53
CA LEU A 288 10.72 14.43 5.69
C LEU A 288 10.78 13.23 6.63
N MET A 289 11.73 12.33 6.47
CA MET A 289 11.82 11.11 7.28
C MET A 289 12.11 11.40 8.76
N GLN A 290 12.96 12.39 9.04
CA GLN A 290 13.19 12.84 10.42
C GLN A 290 11.92 13.46 11.02
N PHE A 291 11.26 14.35 10.27
CA PHE A 291 10.02 14.97 10.73
C PHE A 291 8.90 13.93 10.91
N GLN A 292 8.86 12.90 10.07
CA GLN A 292 7.94 11.78 10.22
C GLN A 292 8.18 11.02 11.53
N ALA A 293 9.43 10.69 11.84
CA ALA A 293 9.78 10.04 13.10
C ALA A 293 9.38 10.90 14.31
N ASP A 294 9.64 12.20 14.23
CA ASP A 294 9.27 13.17 15.28
C ASP A 294 7.75 13.18 15.49
N GLN A 295 6.95 13.25 14.42
CA GLN A 295 5.49 13.31 14.51
C GLN A 295 4.86 12.01 15.03
N LEU A 296 5.42 10.86 14.70
CA LEU A 296 4.89 9.56 15.11
C LEU A 296 5.41 9.07 16.47
N VAL A 297 6.50 9.65 16.98
CA VAL A 297 7.19 9.23 18.21
C VAL A 297 7.65 7.77 18.15
N VAL A 298 7.92 7.27 16.94
CA VAL A 298 8.49 5.95 16.70
C VAL A 298 9.64 6.05 15.70
N SER A 299 10.50 5.04 15.67
CA SER A 299 11.55 4.97 14.67
C SER A 299 10.95 4.78 13.26
N VAL A 300 11.48 5.53 12.29
CA VAL A 300 11.21 5.35 10.86
C VAL A 300 12.46 4.75 10.24
N THR A 301 12.32 3.56 9.68
CA THR A 301 13.45 2.78 9.14
C THR A 301 13.31 2.57 7.65
N ILE A 302 14.36 2.89 6.91
CA ILE A 302 14.47 2.67 5.46
C ILE A 302 15.21 1.36 5.23
N PRO A 303 14.67 0.42 4.44
CA PRO A 303 15.34 -0.84 4.15
C PRO A 303 16.45 -0.65 3.12
N LYS A 304 17.46 -1.52 3.20
CA LYS A 304 18.54 -1.56 2.21
C LYS A 304 18.04 -1.96 0.81
N ILE A 305 17.02 -2.81 0.74
CA ILE A 305 16.38 -3.21 -0.52
C ILE A 305 15.04 -2.45 -0.60
N THR A 306 14.95 -1.50 -1.52
CA THR A 306 13.78 -0.64 -1.71
C THR A 306 12.66 -1.27 -2.54
N GLU A 307 12.98 -2.31 -3.35
CA GLU A 307 11.99 -3.08 -4.14
C GLU A 307 11.26 -4.12 -3.28
N THR A 308 10.65 -3.64 -2.21
CA THR A 308 10.04 -4.46 -1.15
C THR A 308 8.86 -5.30 -1.64
N THR A 309 8.09 -4.81 -2.61
CA THR A 309 6.98 -5.55 -3.24
C THR A 309 7.46 -6.83 -3.93
N CYS A 310 8.48 -6.72 -4.77
CA CYS A 310 9.07 -7.88 -5.44
C CYS A 310 9.70 -8.86 -4.44
N LEU A 311 10.36 -8.31 -3.42
CA LEU A 311 11.00 -9.08 -2.36
C LEU A 311 9.97 -9.88 -1.56
N GLY A 312 8.83 -9.27 -1.20
CA GLY A 312 7.75 -9.95 -0.47
C GLY A 312 7.13 -11.10 -1.26
N ALA A 313 6.87 -10.90 -2.55
CA ALA A 313 6.41 -11.98 -3.41
C ALA A 313 7.43 -13.12 -3.51
N ALA A 314 8.73 -12.79 -3.56
CA ALA A 314 9.82 -13.77 -3.58
C ALA A 314 9.92 -14.53 -2.25
N TYR A 315 9.75 -13.85 -1.11
CA TYR A 315 9.73 -14.48 0.21
C TYR A 315 8.57 -15.46 0.35
N ALA A 316 7.35 -15.05 -0.03
CA ALA A 316 6.18 -15.92 0.00
C ALA A 316 6.37 -17.17 -0.86
N ALA A 317 6.88 -16.99 -2.09
CA ALA A 317 7.19 -18.12 -2.97
C ALA A 317 8.29 -19.02 -2.39
N GLY A 318 9.32 -18.45 -1.79
CA GLY A 318 10.44 -19.16 -1.17
C GLY A 318 10.01 -20.02 0.02
N LEU A 319 9.12 -19.50 0.86
CA LEU A 319 8.52 -20.28 1.96
C LEU A 319 7.71 -21.47 1.43
N ALA A 320 6.86 -21.24 0.43
CA ALA A 320 6.01 -22.29 -0.14
C ALA A 320 6.79 -23.45 -0.78
N VAL A 321 8.00 -23.18 -1.28
CA VAL A 321 8.86 -24.25 -1.88
C VAL A 321 9.96 -24.75 -0.94
N GLY A 322 10.02 -24.24 0.30
CA GLY A 322 11.01 -24.63 1.30
C GLY A 322 12.41 -24.06 1.04
N PHE A 323 12.53 -22.98 0.30
CA PHE A 323 13.79 -22.24 0.13
C PHE A 323 14.13 -21.45 1.38
N PHE A 324 13.13 -20.82 2.01
CA PHE A 324 13.20 -20.26 3.37
C PHE A 324 12.46 -21.19 4.32
N ARG A 325 12.96 -21.31 5.54
CA ARG A 325 12.41 -22.23 6.56
C ARG A 325 11.14 -21.69 7.19
N ASP A 326 11.18 -20.42 7.58
CA ASP A 326 10.17 -19.73 8.38
C ASP A 326 10.24 -18.21 8.25
N GLU A 327 9.30 -17.52 8.88
CA GLU A 327 9.21 -16.05 8.92
C GLU A 327 10.40 -15.44 9.70
N GLU A 328 10.95 -16.16 10.67
CA GLU A 328 12.10 -15.70 11.46
C GLU A 328 13.37 -15.63 10.59
N GLU A 329 13.53 -16.53 9.64
CA GLU A 329 14.62 -16.45 8.67
C GLU A 329 14.48 -15.21 7.77
N ILE A 330 13.26 -14.89 7.31
CA ILE A 330 12.98 -13.67 6.56
C ILE A 330 13.33 -12.43 7.38
N ARG A 331 12.95 -12.39 8.65
CA ARG A 331 13.25 -11.29 9.57
C ARG A 331 14.76 -11.06 9.71
N ARG A 332 15.56 -12.12 9.79
CA ARG A 332 17.02 -12.02 9.86
C ARG A 332 17.68 -11.57 8.57
N LEU A 333 17.05 -11.83 7.44
CA LEU A 333 17.55 -11.42 6.13
C LEU A 333 17.24 -9.94 5.84
N TRP A 334 16.22 -9.40 6.49
CA TRP A 334 15.88 -7.99 6.36
C TRP A 334 16.98 -7.10 6.95
N GLN A 335 17.41 -6.10 6.20
CA GLN A 335 18.49 -5.19 6.59
C GLN A 335 18.00 -3.74 6.48
N GLU A 336 18.30 -2.96 7.50
CA GLU A 336 18.12 -1.52 7.48
C GLU A 336 19.27 -0.84 6.71
N GLU A 337 18.94 0.24 6.01
CA GLU A 337 19.90 1.18 5.45
C GLU A 337 20.08 2.37 6.39
N HIS A 338 18.96 2.94 6.83
CA HIS A 338 18.95 4.09 7.72
C HIS A 338 17.76 4.08 8.66
N THR A 339 17.96 4.55 9.89
CA THR A 339 16.90 4.70 10.89
C THR A 339 16.87 6.11 11.47
N PHE A 340 15.71 6.75 11.40
CA PHE A 340 15.42 8.04 12.01
C PHE A 340 14.72 7.81 13.34
N THR A 341 15.27 8.39 14.40
CA THR A 341 14.67 8.33 15.75
C THR A 341 14.05 9.68 16.12
N PRO A 342 12.94 9.69 16.88
CA PRO A 342 12.31 10.93 17.35
C PRO A 342 13.28 11.84 18.12
N ARG A 343 13.20 13.15 17.85
CA ARG A 343 14.06 14.17 18.48
C ARG A 343 13.28 15.39 18.96
N ALA A 344 12.11 15.68 18.38
CA ALA A 344 11.30 16.83 18.75
C ALA A 344 10.68 16.66 20.14
N SER A 345 10.53 17.76 20.88
CA SER A 345 9.79 17.75 22.14
C SER A 345 8.31 17.51 21.92
N GLU A 346 7.61 17.07 22.96
CA GLU A 346 6.17 16.88 22.93
C GLU A 346 5.43 18.20 22.65
N GLU A 347 5.88 19.29 23.31
CA GLU A 347 5.27 20.61 23.14
C GLU A 347 5.38 21.11 21.68
N GLU A 348 6.58 21.00 21.08
CA GLU A 348 6.80 21.41 19.69
C GLU A 348 5.95 20.61 18.71
N ARG A 349 5.96 19.30 18.86
CA ARG A 349 5.21 18.37 18.00
C ARG A 349 3.70 18.62 18.08
N ASP A 350 3.17 18.79 19.30
CA ASP A 350 1.73 18.95 19.51
C ASP A 350 1.24 20.34 19.10
N GLU A 351 2.04 21.38 19.25
CA GLU A 351 1.71 22.71 18.73
C GLU A 351 1.66 22.72 17.19
N LEU A 352 2.65 22.10 16.53
CA LEU A 352 2.65 21.98 15.07
C LEU A 352 1.43 21.20 14.56
N TYR A 353 1.08 20.10 15.23
CA TYR A 353 -0.07 19.28 14.86
C TYR A 353 -1.41 19.97 15.17
N ARG A 354 -1.49 20.73 16.25
CA ARG A 354 -2.66 21.57 16.56
C ARG A 354 -2.91 22.59 15.45
N MET A 355 -1.85 23.24 14.95
CA MET A 355 -1.94 24.20 13.87
C MET A 355 -2.27 23.53 12.53
N TRP A 356 -1.73 22.33 12.28
CA TRP A 356 -2.12 21.49 11.14
C TRP A 356 -3.63 21.22 11.15
N ASN A 357 -4.19 20.73 12.26
CA ASN A 357 -5.61 20.47 12.37
C ASN A 357 -6.46 21.71 12.08
N LYS A 358 -6.02 22.88 12.58
CA LYS A 358 -6.67 24.16 12.26
C LYS A 358 -6.62 24.49 10.77
N ALA A 359 -5.53 24.15 10.07
CA ALA A 359 -5.42 24.32 8.62
C ALA A 359 -6.34 23.35 7.87
N VAL A 360 -6.43 22.10 8.32
CA VAL A 360 -7.34 21.08 7.74
C VAL A 360 -8.80 21.54 7.81
N GLU A 361 -9.24 22.12 8.92
CA GLU A 361 -10.62 22.64 9.05
C GLU A 361 -10.94 23.74 8.03
N ARG A 362 -9.94 24.44 7.48
CA ARG A 362 -10.15 25.47 6.44
C ARG A 362 -10.42 24.90 5.06
N THR A 363 -10.24 23.59 4.89
CA THR A 363 -10.53 22.89 3.63
C THR A 363 -11.97 22.43 3.51
N PHE A 364 -12.71 22.39 4.64
CA PHE A 364 -14.06 21.82 4.71
C PHE A 364 -15.09 22.69 3.99
N ASP A 365 -16.14 22.03 3.51
CA ASP A 365 -17.32 22.67 2.89
C ASP A 365 -16.98 23.61 1.71
N TRP A 366 -15.85 23.36 1.04
CA TRP A 366 -15.41 24.18 -0.07
C TRP A 366 -16.24 23.94 -1.33
N ASP A 367 -16.51 22.68 -1.66
CA ASP A 367 -17.33 22.29 -2.79
C ASP A 367 -18.66 21.69 -2.30
N THR A 368 -19.67 22.54 -2.17
CA THR A 368 -20.99 22.15 -1.67
C THR A 368 -21.84 21.40 -2.70
N LYS A 369 -21.32 21.16 -3.92
CA LYS A 369 -21.98 20.41 -5.00
C LYS A 369 -21.46 18.98 -5.14
N ALA A 370 -20.50 18.57 -4.31
CA ALA A 370 -19.91 17.24 -4.35
C ALA A 370 -20.79 16.18 -3.62
#